data_4bceb50834ec8886b7237135684c5fef
#
_entry.id   4bceb50834ec8886b7237135684c5fef
#
_cell.length_a   1.000
_cell.length_b   1.000
_cell.length_c   1.000
_cell.angle_alpha   90.00
_cell.angle_beta   90.00
_cell.angle_gamma   90.00
#
_symmetry.space_group_name_H-M   'P 1'
#
loop_
_entity.id
_entity.type
_entity.pdbx_description
1 polymer ?
#
loop_
_entity_poly.entity_id
_entity_poly.type
_entity_poly.pdbx_seq_one_letter_code
_entity_poly.pdbx_strand_id
1 'polypeptide(L)'
;MHAGWTFIEALFADLYPGQTPKHAAAAIAPQHDLRLGRASVEGTHVYDAGNAWHYVTLGLTDLYDQSDASVGPNGIRCELSMRVAKRDSAEPPLWPVAFLGKIAAHVSQGSVLAQAVSFRTGPIAGAPADAGLEGAVALLEPAIAPRPGPFGKVGVILLVGLTGLQLDEIKQGGSAKLIAEIAADPARQLT
;
A
#
# COMPACT_ATOMS: atom_id res chain seq x y z
N MET A 1 10.36 -7.59 -20.58
CA MET A 1 9.46 -7.91 -19.43
C MET A 1 10.20 -7.46 -18.20
N HIS A 2 9.58 -6.69 -17.35
CA HIS A 2 10.27 -6.07 -16.21
C HIS A 2 10.22 -6.99 -15.01
N ALA A 3 11.37 -7.46 -14.53
CA ALA A 3 11.48 -8.54 -13.54
C ALA A 3 10.78 -8.19 -12.21
N GLY A 4 10.89 -6.95 -11.75
CA GLY A 4 10.22 -6.50 -10.53
C GLY A 4 8.70 -6.46 -10.67
N TRP A 5 8.19 -5.97 -11.81
CA TRP A 5 6.75 -5.98 -12.09
C TRP A 5 6.18 -7.39 -12.07
N THR A 6 6.79 -8.31 -12.83
CA THR A 6 6.37 -9.72 -12.86
C THR A 6 6.44 -10.36 -11.47
N PHE A 7 7.42 -9.97 -10.65
CA PHE A 7 7.53 -10.48 -9.29
C PHE A 7 6.36 -10.03 -8.39
N ILE A 8 5.99 -8.74 -8.44
CA ILE A 8 4.84 -8.23 -7.66
C ILE A 8 3.54 -8.90 -8.14
N GLU A 9 3.34 -9.01 -9.46
CA GLU A 9 2.17 -9.73 -10.00
C GLU A 9 2.11 -11.18 -9.51
N ALA A 10 3.24 -11.88 -9.46
CA ALA A 10 3.31 -13.25 -8.97
C ALA A 10 2.95 -13.38 -7.48
N LEU A 11 3.32 -12.40 -6.63
CA LEU A 11 2.92 -12.39 -5.21
C LEU A 11 1.40 -12.38 -5.05
N PHE A 12 0.72 -11.60 -5.89
CA PHE A 12 -0.73 -11.46 -5.84
C PHE A 12 -1.47 -12.54 -6.63
N ALA A 13 -0.83 -13.17 -7.64
CA ALA A 13 -1.40 -14.31 -8.34
C ALA A 13 -1.58 -15.53 -7.42
N ASP A 14 -0.68 -15.72 -6.45
CA ASP A 14 -0.84 -16.75 -5.40
C ASP A 14 -2.08 -16.49 -4.52
N LEU A 15 -2.38 -15.23 -4.25
CA LEU A 15 -3.51 -14.81 -3.41
C LEU A 15 -4.83 -14.75 -4.19
N TYR A 16 -4.77 -14.38 -5.46
CA TYR A 16 -5.92 -14.21 -6.37
C TYR A 16 -5.74 -15.01 -7.66
N PRO A 17 -5.75 -16.37 -7.58
CA PRO A 17 -5.47 -17.22 -8.74
C PRO A 17 -6.45 -16.98 -9.88
N GLY A 18 -5.93 -16.78 -11.07
CA GLY A 18 -6.70 -16.59 -12.28
C GLY A 18 -7.34 -15.21 -12.44
N GLN A 19 -7.14 -14.27 -11.51
CA GLN A 19 -7.61 -12.90 -11.68
C GLN A 19 -6.61 -12.07 -12.49
N THR A 20 -7.15 -11.26 -13.40
CA THR A 20 -6.43 -10.14 -14.00
C THR A 20 -6.80 -8.89 -13.22
N PRO A 21 -5.85 -8.21 -12.55
CA PRO A 21 -6.18 -7.02 -11.78
C PRO A 21 -6.65 -5.87 -12.68
N LYS A 22 -7.53 -5.03 -12.16
CA LYS A 22 -7.78 -3.72 -12.75
C LYS A 22 -6.57 -2.84 -12.47
N HIS A 23 -6.09 -2.12 -13.49
CA HIS A 23 -4.95 -1.21 -13.36
C HIS A 23 -5.43 0.24 -13.32
N ALA A 24 -5.05 0.96 -12.28
CA ALA A 24 -5.19 2.40 -12.19
C ALA A 24 -3.79 3.04 -12.32
N ALA A 25 -3.60 3.84 -13.37
CA ALA A 25 -2.36 4.60 -13.54
C ALA A 25 -2.18 5.61 -12.40
N ALA A 26 -0.94 5.95 -12.09
CA ALA A 26 -0.64 6.98 -11.12
C ALA A 26 -1.23 8.33 -11.58
N ALA A 27 -1.86 9.07 -10.65
CA ALA A 27 -2.44 10.38 -10.94
C ALA A 27 -1.37 11.44 -11.28
N ILE A 28 -0.13 11.21 -10.87
CA ILE A 28 1.04 12.04 -11.16
C ILE A 28 2.01 11.16 -11.95
N ALA A 29 2.42 11.63 -13.13
CA ALA A 29 3.40 10.90 -13.93
C ALA A 29 4.64 10.57 -13.09
N PRO A 30 5.14 9.32 -13.15
CA PRO A 30 6.31 8.92 -12.41
C PRO A 30 7.47 9.86 -12.73
N GLN A 31 7.95 10.57 -11.73
CA GLN A 31 9.20 11.32 -11.89
C GLN A 31 10.33 10.34 -11.62
N HIS A 32 10.78 9.64 -12.67
CA HIS A 32 11.96 8.81 -12.61
C HIS A 32 13.20 9.68 -12.48
N ASP A 33 13.44 10.22 -11.32
CA ASP A 33 14.74 10.77 -11.00
C ASP A 33 15.62 9.64 -10.44
N LEU A 34 16.04 8.77 -11.34
CA LEU A 34 16.96 7.66 -11.06
C LEU A 34 18.26 8.15 -10.36
N ARG A 35 18.62 9.43 -10.54
CA ARG A 35 19.81 10.02 -9.92
C ARG A 35 19.61 10.34 -8.42
N LEU A 36 18.38 10.50 -7.97
CA LEU A 36 18.08 10.84 -6.59
C LEU A 36 17.53 9.65 -5.77
N GLY A 37 17.47 8.46 -6.35
CA GLY A 37 17.00 7.26 -5.65
C GLY A 37 15.53 7.35 -5.18
N ARG A 38 14.71 8.15 -5.85
CA ARG A 38 13.30 8.32 -5.47
C ARG A 38 12.45 7.26 -6.15
N ALA A 39 11.93 6.35 -5.34
CA ALA A 39 10.87 5.45 -5.79
C ALA A 39 9.59 6.25 -6.04
N SER A 40 8.91 6.00 -7.14
CA SER A 40 7.59 6.61 -7.43
C SER A 40 6.60 5.50 -7.77
N VAL A 41 5.35 5.71 -7.37
CA VAL A 41 4.27 4.81 -7.75
C VAL A 41 3.97 5.02 -9.24
N GLU A 42 4.08 3.96 -10.03
CA GLU A 42 3.73 3.96 -11.45
C GLU A 42 2.24 3.65 -11.66
N GLY A 43 1.66 2.91 -10.73
CA GLY A 43 0.26 2.55 -10.78
C GLY A 43 -0.18 1.79 -9.55
N THR A 44 -1.43 1.37 -9.58
CA THR A 44 -2.05 0.56 -8.54
C THR A 44 -2.83 -0.56 -9.20
N HIS A 45 -2.59 -1.79 -8.80
CA HIS A 45 -3.43 -2.93 -9.14
C HIS A 45 -4.56 -3.05 -8.13
N VAL A 46 -5.74 -3.45 -8.62
CA VAL A 46 -6.92 -3.67 -7.80
C VAL A 46 -7.48 -5.06 -8.08
N TYR A 47 -7.52 -5.88 -7.04
CA TYR A 47 -8.03 -7.24 -7.07
C TYR A 47 -9.39 -7.32 -6.41
N ASP A 48 -10.22 -8.24 -6.88
CA ASP A 48 -11.47 -8.61 -6.24
C ASP A 48 -11.19 -9.61 -5.11
N ALA A 49 -11.30 -9.17 -3.86
CA ALA A 49 -11.13 -9.99 -2.67
C ALA A 49 -12.47 -10.52 -2.11
N GLY A 50 -13.50 -10.67 -2.96
CA GLY A 50 -14.83 -11.11 -2.56
C GLY A 50 -15.64 -9.99 -1.93
N ASN A 51 -15.55 -9.80 -0.63
CA ASN A 51 -16.24 -8.74 0.11
C ASN A 51 -15.49 -7.39 0.12
N ALA A 52 -14.31 -7.33 -0.48
CA ALA A 52 -13.47 -6.14 -0.51
C ALA A 52 -12.80 -5.96 -1.88
N TRP A 53 -12.29 -4.75 -2.12
CA TRP A 53 -11.30 -4.45 -3.13
C TRP A 53 -9.93 -4.38 -2.47
N HIS A 54 -8.94 -5.11 -3.02
CA HIS A 54 -7.57 -5.09 -2.54
C HIS A 54 -6.69 -4.32 -3.52
N TYR A 55 -6.21 -3.18 -3.08
CA TYR A 55 -5.33 -2.28 -3.82
C TYR A 55 -3.88 -2.59 -3.48
N VAL A 56 -2.98 -2.52 -4.45
CA VAL A 56 -1.53 -2.61 -4.24
C VAL A 56 -0.81 -1.65 -5.17
N THR A 57 0.14 -0.89 -4.63
CA THR A 57 1.00 -0.01 -5.42
C THR A 57 1.99 -0.81 -6.26
N LEU A 58 2.48 -0.18 -7.31
CA LEU A 58 3.56 -0.66 -8.16
C LEU A 58 4.57 0.47 -8.34
N GLY A 59 5.82 0.24 -7.96
CA GLY A 59 6.92 1.19 -8.18
C GLY A 59 7.64 1.67 -6.93
N LEU A 60 7.21 1.28 -5.73
CA LEU A 60 7.98 1.53 -4.51
C LEU A 60 9.12 0.52 -4.35
N THR A 61 9.01 -0.62 -4.99
CA THR A 61 10.10 -1.56 -5.23
C THR A 61 10.68 -1.34 -6.62
N ASP A 62 11.92 -1.76 -6.84
CA ASP A 62 12.53 -1.67 -8.17
C ASP A 62 11.76 -2.58 -9.15
N LEU A 63 11.08 -1.96 -10.12
CA LEU A 63 10.29 -2.68 -11.13
C LEU A 63 11.13 -3.08 -12.34
N TYR A 64 12.21 -2.34 -12.62
CA TYR A 64 13.01 -2.44 -13.84
C TYR A 64 14.42 -2.90 -13.53
N ASP A 65 15.02 -3.66 -14.48
CA ASP A 65 16.42 -4.00 -14.44
C ASP A 65 17.27 -2.72 -14.47
N GLN A 66 18.05 -2.52 -13.43
CA GLN A 66 19.03 -1.45 -13.38
C GLN A 66 20.31 -1.95 -14.03
N SER A 67 20.55 -1.53 -15.26
CA SER A 67 21.77 -1.86 -15.99
C SER A 67 23.04 -1.18 -15.43
N ASP A 68 22.87 -0.25 -14.50
CA ASP A 68 23.97 0.50 -13.90
C ASP A 68 24.15 0.09 -12.42
N ALA A 69 25.09 -0.83 -12.20
CA ALA A 69 25.45 -1.34 -10.87
C ALA A 69 26.04 -0.27 -9.93
N SER A 70 26.23 0.97 -10.41
CA SER A 70 26.75 2.09 -9.60
C SER A 70 25.67 2.73 -8.72
N VAL A 71 24.41 2.46 -9.00
CA VAL A 71 23.28 2.95 -8.20
C VAL A 71 22.82 1.78 -7.33
N GLY A 72 23.03 1.87 -6.02
CA GLY A 72 22.57 0.86 -5.08
C GLY A 72 21.05 0.63 -5.18
N PRO A 73 20.49 -0.37 -4.48
CA PRO A 73 19.07 -0.69 -4.55
C PRO A 73 18.24 0.55 -4.18
N ASN A 74 17.56 1.12 -5.18
CA ASN A 74 16.86 2.41 -5.09
C ASN A 74 15.40 2.30 -4.62
N GLY A 75 14.91 1.09 -4.39
CA GLY A 75 13.54 0.88 -3.92
C GLY A 75 13.40 0.92 -2.41
N ILE A 76 12.21 1.26 -1.92
CA ILE A 76 11.84 1.18 -0.50
C ILE A 76 11.72 -0.29 -0.06
N ARG A 77 11.76 -1.22 -1.00
CA ARG A 77 11.65 -2.67 -0.83
C ARG A 77 10.31 -3.14 -0.23
N CYS A 78 9.31 -2.32 -0.34
CA CYS A 78 7.93 -2.71 -0.03
C CYS A 78 6.96 -2.00 -0.96
N GLU A 79 5.87 -2.68 -1.28
CA GLU A 79 4.70 -2.04 -1.84
C GLU A 79 3.69 -1.74 -0.74
N LEU A 80 2.79 -0.80 -0.99
CA LEU A 80 1.68 -0.48 -0.11
C LEU A 80 0.43 -1.20 -0.59
N SER A 81 -0.35 -1.74 0.33
CA SER A 81 -1.67 -2.27 0.04
C SER A 81 -2.75 -1.65 0.92
N MET A 82 -4.00 -1.76 0.49
CA MET A 82 -5.17 -1.32 1.23
C MET A 82 -6.36 -2.18 0.84
N ARG A 83 -7.15 -2.62 1.82
CA ARG A 83 -8.39 -3.34 1.58
C ARG A 83 -9.58 -2.44 1.91
N VAL A 84 -10.46 -2.28 0.94
CA VAL A 84 -11.64 -1.43 1.07
C VAL A 84 -12.89 -2.28 0.94
N ALA A 85 -13.76 -2.25 1.92
CA ALA A 85 -15.02 -2.98 1.90
C ALA A 85 -15.83 -2.61 0.66
N LYS A 86 -16.35 -3.62 -0.03
CA LYS A 86 -17.29 -3.39 -1.12
C LYS A 86 -18.59 -2.83 -0.55
N ARG A 87 -19.04 -1.76 -1.17
CA ARG A 87 -20.37 -1.20 -0.99
C ARG A 87 -21.21 -1.53 -2.21
N ASP A 88 -22.28 -0.83 -2.44
CA ASP A 88 -23.22 -1.09 -3.54
C ASP A 88 -22.66 -0.87 -4.97
N SER A 89 -21.40 -0.47 -5.08
CA SER A 89 -20.71 -0.24 -6.37
C SER A 89 -20.03 -1.51 -6.88
N ALA A 90 -20.32 -1.88 -8.13
CA ALA A 90 -19.61 -2.94 -8.84
C ALA A 90 -18.16 -2.56 -9.21
N GLU A 91 -17.81 -1.27 -9.17
CA GLU A 91 -16.50 -0.76 -9.52
C GLU A 91 -15.72 -0.33 -8.28
N PRO A 92 -14.38 -0.57 -8.26
CA PRO A 92 -13.53 -0.14 -7.17
C PRO A 92 -13.48 1.40 -7.10
N PRO A 93 -13.65 2.01 -5.91
CA PRO A 93 -13.50 3.45 -5.75
C PRO A 93 -12.06 3.90 -6.03
N LEU A 94 -11.90 5.15 -6.51
CA LEU A 94 -10.58 5.68 -6.86
C LEU A 94 -9.84 6.35 -5.69
N TRP A 95 -10.52 6.67 -4.59
CA TRP A 95 -9.88 7.35 -3.47
C TRP A 95 -8.72 6.56 -2.84
N PRO A 96 -8.71 5.20 -2.77
CA PRO A 96 -7.55 4.47 -2.24
C PRO A 96 -6.31 4.64 -3.10
N VAL A 97 -6.46 4.74 -4.42
CA VAL A 97 -5.35 5.00 -5.35
C VAL A 97 -4.68 6.34 -5.02
N ALA A 98 -5.49 7.41 -4.85
CA ALA A 98 -4.99 8.73 -4.49
C ALA A 98 -4.36 8.74 -3.10
N PHE A 99 -4.96 8.05 -2.13
CA PHE A 99 -4.44 7.94 -0.77
C PHE A 99 -3.10 7.20 -0.72
N LEU A 100 -3.02 6.02 -1.34
CA LEU A 100 -1.78 5.23 -1.44
C LEU A 100 -0.66 6.04 -2.11
N GLY A 101 -0.98 6.74 -3.20
CA GLY A 101 -0.02 7.63 -3.88
C GLY A 101 0.50 8.75 -2.99
N LYS A 102 -0.37 9.37 -2.18
CA LYS A 102 0.03 10.39 -1.21
C LYS A 102 0.98 9.83 -0.14
N ILE A 103 0.68 8.67 0.42
CA ILE A 103 1.54 8.03 1.41
C ILE A 103 2.87 7.60 0.79
N ALA A 104 2.85 7.02 -0.39
CA ALA A 104 4.04 6.64 -1.14
C ALA A 104 4.98 7.83 -1.38
N ALA A 105 4.43 8.99 -1.72
CA ALA A 105 5.23 10.21 -1.89
C ALA A 105 5.93 10.64 -0.59
N HIS A 106 5.28 10.51 0.57
CA HIS A 106 5.92 10.79 1.86
C HIS A 106 7.04 9.80 2.19
N VAL A 107 6.81 8.52 1.92
CA VAL A 107 7.80 7.46 2.16
C VAL A 107 9.02 7.65 1.25
N SER A 108 8.82 7.99 -0.02
CA SER A 108 9.91 8.27 -0.97
C SER A 108 10.77 9.48 -0.56
N GLN A 109 10.22 10.39 0.23
CA GLN A 109 10.95 11.55 0.75
C GLN A 109 11.73 11.26 2.04
N GLY A 110 11.84 9.99 2.44
CA GLY A 110 12.61 9.55 3.60
C GLY A 110 11.80 9.36 4.88
N SER A 111 10.47 9.46 4.81
CA SER A 111 9.62 9.08 5.95
C SER A 111 9.71 7.59 6.19
N VAL A 112 9.93 7.20 7.44
CA VAL A 112 10.02 5.78 7.80
C VAL A 112 8.63 5.18 7.83
N LEU A 113 8.41 4.17 6.99
CA LEU A 113 7.22 3.33 7.07
C LEU A 113 7.63 1.98 7.68
N ALA A 114 7.32 1.81 8.95
CA ALA A 114 7.56 0.57 9.67
C ALA A 114 6.23 -0.02 10.16
N GLN A 115 6.25 -1.30 10.51
CA GLN A 115 5.11 -1.93 11.17
C GLN A 115 4.72 -1.15 12.43
N ALA A 116 3.42 -0.97 12.63
CA ALA A 116 2.82 -0.26 13.76
C ALA A 116 3.00 1.27 13.75
N VAL A 117 3.51 1.85 12.68
CA VAL A 117 3.50 3.31 12.50
C VAL A 117 2.11 3.76 12.07
N SER A 118 1.55 4.72 12.81
CA SER A 118 0.31 5.41 12.43
C SER A 118 0.62 6.83 11.97
N PHE A 119 -0.20 7.35 11.08
CA PHE A 119 -0.09 8.71 10.60
C PHE A 119 -1.46 9.33 10.38
N ARG A 120 -1.60 10.61 10.71
CA ARG A 120 -2.80 11.40 10.48
C ARG A 120 -2.60 12.29 9.25
N THR A 121 -3.52 12.20 8.31
CA THR A 121 -3.50 13.01 7.08
C THR A 121 -4.60 14.06 7.04
N GLY A 122 -5.47 14.07 8.04
CA GLY A 122 -6.77 14.73 8.00
C GLY A 122 -7.80 13.92 7.18
N PRO A 123 -9.01 14.42 6.99
CA PRO A 123 -10.05 13.73 6.24
C PRO A 123 -9.55 13.23 4.89
N ILE A 124 -9.77 11.93 4.60
CA ILE A 124 -9.32 11.32 3.37
C ILE A 124 -10.30 11.69 2.25
N ALA A 125 -9.82 12.49 1.30
CA ALA A 125 -10.65 12.97 0.20
C ALA A 125 -11.20 11.81 -0.65
N GLY A 126 -12.50 11.81 -0.89
CA GLY A 126 -13.21 10.79 -1.66
C GLY A 126 -13.53 9.51 -0.88
N ALA A 127 -13.02 9.34 0.34
CA ALA A 127 -13.50 8.28 1.22
C ALA A 127 -14.95 8.53 1.63
N PRO A 128 -15.74 7.47 1.92
CA PRO A 128 -17.10 7.65 2.39
C PRO A 128 -17.15 8.49 3.66
N ALA A 129 -18.03 9.49 3.69
CA ALA A 129 -18.10 10.44 4.80
C ALA A 129 -18.47 9.75 6.14
N ASP A 130 -19.28 8.71 6.08
CA ASP A 130 -19.68 7.88 7.23
C ASP A 130 -18.53 7.03 7.78
N ALA A 131 -17.48 6.80 7.02
CA ALA A 131 -16.29 6.09 7.49
C ALA A 131 -15.40 6.95 8.42
N GLY A 132 -15.49 8.28 8.33
CA GLY A 132 -14.77 9.22 9.20
C GLY A 132 -13.25 9.05 9.20
N LEU A 133 -12.67 8.63 8.08
CA LEU A 133 -11.25 8.30 7.97
C LEU A 133 -10.38 9.56 7.96
N GLU A 134 -9.39 9.60 8.86
CA GLU A 134 -8.45 10.72 8.97
C GLU A 134 -6.98 10.32 8.86
N GLY A 135 -6.69 9.05 8.68
CA GLY A 135 -5.35 8.53 8.55
C GLY A 135 -5.32 7.02 8.48
N ALA A 136 -4.18 6.43 8.75
CA ALA A 136 -4.03 4.98 8.71
C ALA A 136 -2.94 4.48 9.68
N VAL A 137 -2.92 3.17 9.91
CA VAL A 137 -1.82 2.44 10.53
C VAL A 137 -1.21 1.48 9.50
N ALA A 138 0.11 1.34 9.56
CA ALA A 138 0.87 0.43 8.71
C ALA A 138 1.06 -0.91 9.42
N LEU A 139 0.67 -2.00 8.78
CA LEU A 139 0.88 -3.38 9.23
C LEU A 139 1.62 -4.15 8.15
N LEU A 140 2.31 -5.23 8.51
CA LEU A 140 2.72 -6.20 7.49
C LEU A 140 1.46 -6.85 6.89
N GLU A 141 1.45 -7.01 5.56
CA GLU A 141 0.35 -7.70 4.88
C GLU A 141 0.29 -9.16 5.36
N PRO A 142 -0.76 -9.56 6.10
CA PRO A 142 -0.77 -10.89 6.74
C PRO A 142 -0.88 -12.03 5.74
N ALA A 143 -1.40 -11.79 4.54
CA ALA A 143 -1.57 -12.80 3.51
C ALA A 143 -0.32 -12.97 2.64
N ILE A 144 0.68 -12.09 2.74
CA ILE A 144 1.87 -12.08 1.88
C ILE A 144 3.13 -11.96 2.74
N ALA A 145 3.80 -13.07 2.97
CA ALA A 145 5.09 -13.06 3.65
C ALA A 145 6.16 -12.37 2.77
N PRO A 146 7.05 -11.55 3.35
CA PRO A 146 8.16 -10.96 2.61
C PRO A 146 9.05 -12.04 1.97
N ARG A 147 9.31 -11.92 0.65
CA ARG A 147 10.07 -12.91 -0.14
C ARG A 147 11.30 -12.28 -0.80
N PRO A 148 12.34 -13.08 -1.10
CA PRO A 148 13.41 -12.64 -1.99
C PRO A 148 12.84 -12.31 -3.37
N GLY A 149 13.09 -11.10 -3.84
CA GLY A 149 12.75 -10.64 -5.18
C GLY A 149 14.00 -10.45 -6.03
N PRO A 150 13.85 -10.04 -7.29
CA PRO A 150 14.98 -9.89 -8.22
C PRO A 150 16.00 -8.84 -7.76
N PHE A 151 15.56 -7.85 -7.01
CA PHE A 151 16.40 -6.72 -6.55
C PHE A 151 16.49 -6.65 -5.01
N GLY A 152 16.25 -7.74 -4.31
CA GLY A 152 16.32 -7.85 -2.87
C GLY A 152 15.01 -8.33 -2.25
N LYS A 153 14.97 -8.39 -0.91
CA LYS A 153 13.76 -8.83 -0.20
C LYS A 153 12.66 -7.79 -0.32
N VAL A 154 11.49 -8.22 -0.79
CA VAL A 154 10.30 -7.39 -0.97
C VAL A 154 9.20 -7.83 -0.01
N GLY A 155 8.57 -6.86 0.62
CA GLY A 155 7.38 -7.02 1.45
C GLY A 155 6.20 -6.21 0.93
N VAL A 156 5.05 -6.42 1.54
CA VAL A 156 3.86 -5.58 1.32
C VAL A 156 3.41 -5.04 2.67
N ILE A 157 3.14 -3.74 2.72
CA ILE A 157 2.63 -3.05 3.91
C ILE A 157 1.15 -2.76 3.70
N LEU A 158 0.31 -3.37 4.53
CA LEU A 158 -1.11 -3.09 4.57
C LEU A 158 -1.36 -1.78 5.33
N LEU A 159 -2.00 -0.82 4.69
CA LEU A 159 -2.52 0.39 5.31
C LEU A 159 -3.97 0.15 5.71
N VAL A 160 -4.26 0.27 6.99
CA VAL A 160 -5.63 0.18 7.52
C VAL A 160 -6.08 1.58 7.91
N GLY A 161 -7.18 2.04 7.31
CA GLY A 161 -7.75 3.35 7.57
C GLY A 161 -8.22 3.48 9.02
N LEU A 162 -7.98 4.64 9.61
CA LEU A 162 -8.36 4.95 10.98
C LEU A 162 -9.17 6.24 11.06
N THR A 163 -10.13 6.24 11.96
CA THR A 163 -10.89 7.45 12.33
C THR A 163 -10.03 8.38 13.19
N GLY A 164 -10.45 9.64 13.31
CA GLY A 164 -9.81 10.60 14.20
C GLY A 164 -9.75 10.12 15.65
N LEU A 165 -10.81 9.48 16.16
CA LEU A 165 -10.87 8.93 17.52
C LEU A 165 -9.84 7.82 17.73
N GLN A 166 -9.69 6.89 16.78
CA GLN A 166 -8.70 5.82 16.86
C GLN A 166 -7.28 6.37 16.83
N LEU A 167 -7.02 7.41 16.03
CA LEU A 167 -5.72 8.08 15.98
C LEU A 167 -5.41 8.80 17.29
N ASP A 168 -6.40 9.37 17.96
CA ASP A 168 -6.25 10.00 19.26
C ASP A 168 -5.97 8.95 20.36
N GLU A 169 -6.64 7.79 20.32
CA GLU A 169 -6.35 6.66 21.21
C GLU A 169 -4.92 6.17 21.07
N ILE A 170 -4.42 6.01 19.82
CA ILE A 170 -3.02 5.66 19.56
C ILE A 170 -2.07 6.68 20.18
N LYS A 171 -2.32 7.96 19.99
CA LYS A 171 -1.49 9.05 20.52
C LYS A 171 -1.45 9.08 22.05
N GLN A 172 -2.52 8.65 22.72
CA GLN A 172 -2.63 8.56 24.18
C GLN A 172 -2.00 7.28 24.76
N GLY A 173 -1.34 6.45 23.94
CA GLY A 173 -0.66 5.24 24.38
C GLY A 173 -1.45 3.95 24.16
N GLY A 174 -2.63 4.02 23.55
CA GLY A 174 -3.45 2.85 23.21
C GLY A 174 -2.99 2.07 21.97
N SER A 175 -1.86 2.45 21.38
CA SER A 175 -1.41 1.92 20.08
C SER A 175 -1.26 0.40 20.05
N ALA A 176 -0.60 -0.19 21.03
CA ALA A 176 -0.33 -1.63 21.04
C ALA A 176 -1.63 -2.47 21.06
N LYS A 177 -2.60 -2.05 21.86
CA LYS A 177 -3.90 -2.73 21.96
C LYS A 177 -4.68 -2.63 20.66
N LEU A 178 -4.88 -1.42 20.15
CA LEU A 178 -5.63 -1.19 18.90
C LEU A 178 -4.98 -1.90 17.71
N ILE A 179 -3.66 -1.84 17.59
CA ILE A 179 -2.93 -2.52 16.52
C ILE A 179 -3.08 -4.05 16.63
N ALA A 180 -2.98 -4.60 17.85
CA ALA A 180 -3.19 -6.02 18.06
C ALA A 180 -4.62 -6.47 17.70
N GLU A 181 -5.63 -5.68 18.05
CA GLU A 181 -7.02 -5.93 17.69
C GLU A 181 -7.24 -5.90 16.17
N ILE A 182 -6.67 -4.91 15.47
CA ILE A 182 -6.74 -4.82 14.00
C ILE A 182 -6.00 -6.00 13.35
N ALA A 183 -4.83 -6.35 13.84
CA ALA A 183 -4.03 -7.46 13.29
C ALA A 183 -4.73 -8.82 13.49
N ALA A 184 -5.46 -9.00 14.59
CA ALA A 184 -6.13 -10.25 14.91
C ALA A 184 -7.46 -10.45 14.18
N ASP A 185 -8.10 -9.37 13.71
CA ASP A 185 -9.44 -9.43 13.10
C ASP A 185 -9.39 -8.98 11.63
N PRO A 186 -9.52 -9.91 10.67
CA PRO A 186 -9.55 -9.56 9.24
C PRO A 186 -10.65 -8.54 8.87
N ALA A 187 -11.78 -8.52 9.61
CA ALA A 187 -12.83 -7.54 9.35
C ALA A 187 -12.40 -6.12 9.71
N ARG A 188 -11.54 -5.96 10.72
CA ARG A 188 -10.94 -4.66 11.09
C ARG A 188 -9.81 -4.21 10.17
N GLN A 189 -9.31 -5.10 9.31
CA GLN A 189 -8.32 -4.76 8.28
C GLN A 189 -8.99 -4.17 7.02
N LEU A 190 -10.31 -4.15 6.98
CA LEU A 190 -11.08 -3.47 5.94
C LEU A 190 -11.25 -1.99 6.31
N THR A 191 -11.10 -1.16 5.30
CA THR A 191 -11.29 0.29 5.38
C THR A 191 -12.61 0.69 4.74
#